data_4b8ee3ef7c43f8e3a390d5271536208d
#
_entry.id   4b8ee3ef7c43f8e3a390d5271536208d
#
_cell.length_a   1.000
_cell.length_b   1.000
_cell.length_c   1.000
_cell.angle_alpha   90.00
_cell.angle_beta   90.00
_cell.angle_gamma   90.00
#
_symmetry.space_group_name_H-M   'P 1'
#
loop_
_entity.id
_entity.type
_entity.pdbx_description
1 polymer ?
#
loop_
_entity_poly.entity_id
_entity_poly.type
_entity_poly.pdbx_seq_one_letter_code
_entity_poly.pdbx_strand_id
1 'polypeptide(L)'
;MRKLIVFASEDLATSNIFPVLQLRTVDGPWLPRLKTFVCEKAGRALIPFISSFLSLKTTDIMVMFTEDPPAVVLASAIISFSALCPDLEYIILIGLPRDPVITDAVSELLLGCNQDTLRVLQVDSPLTEEAREVAYRLPRLSQLWAVIQGPTSLPTVALPNLRRIDVEYDHLDWLRGFRGGALEKLEEVLFLSKSEQVGDFLGAFESVVLTTSIQNTLSTLKFYTRHSWNPNYSSLLSFKQLKELEIEFSCYDGCSSKIDDDTIASLAGTMPKLEVLRLGHAPCRTPTGATVNGLIDLACRCPNLSKLCIHFQAASLIEAATSAVTQSPTSGELPIRRKDCALVDLEVGEIPMPAGSALTVALILLHIFPHILEVKYVSREWKAVAETITDFRRIGTFVHHSSKAHSSYFMILSDGIPEDTINAGRPPEDGQA
;
A
#
# COMPACT_ATOMS: atom_id res chain seq x y z
N MET A 1 13.65 -5.12 -33.74
CA MET A 1 13.39 -5.17 -32.26
C MET A 1 12.20 -4.28 -31.98
N ARG A 2 11.22 -4.75 -31.18
CA ARG A 2 10.03 -3.96 -30.80
C ARG A 2 10.09 -3.45 -29.36
N LYS A 3 10.84 -4.11 -28.51
CA LYS A 3 11.03 -3.74 -27.10
C LYS A 3 12.51 -3.78 -26.76
N LEU A 4 13.01 -2.72 -26.13
CA LEU A 4 14.35 -2.61 -25.58
C LEU A 4 14.22 -2.37 -24.08
N ILE A 5 14.91 -3.18 -23.29
CA ILE A 5 15.08 -2.99 -21.85
C ILE A 5 16.57 -2.76 -21.59
N VAL A 6 16.89 -1.62 -21.02
CA VAL A 6 18.25 -1.23 -20.66
C VAL A 6 18.37 -1.27 -19.13
N PHE A 7 19.25 -2.12 -18.64
CA PHE A 7 19.69 -2.09 -17.25
C PHE A 7 21.04 -1.39 -17.23
N ALA A 8 21.06 -0.12 -16.87
CA ALA A 8 22.32 0.59 -16.76
C ALA A 8 23.02 0.17 -15.47
N SER A 9 24.00 -0.74 -15.57
CA SER A 9 25.00 -0.92 -14.51
C SER A 9 26.00 0.24 -14.57
N GLU A 10 26.61 0.59 -13.44
CA GLU A 10 27.70 1.59 -13.37
C GLU A 10 28.85 1.26 -14.37
N ASP A 11 29.07 -0.02 -14.65
CA ASP A 11 30.07 -0.48 -15.63
C ASP A 11 29.77 -0.06 -17.07
N LEU A 12 28.49 0.07 -17.47
CA LEU A 12 28.11 0.61 -18.77
C LEU A 12 28.35 2.10 -18.86
N ALA A 13 28.25 2.84 -17.75
CA ALA A 13 28.51 4.27 -17.69
C ALA A 13 29.98 4.61 -17.98
N THR A 14 30.91 3.70 -17.62
CA THR A 14 32.34 3.86 -17.86
C THR A 14 32.76 3.38 -19.25
N SER A 15 31.91 2.67 -19.97
CA SER A 15 32.23 2.17 -21.31
C SER A 15 32.12 3.28 -22.34
N ASN A 16 33.16 3.47 -23.17
CA ASN A 16 33.17 4.40 -24.32
C ASN A 16 32.23 3.93 -25.47
N ILE A 17 31.30 3.03 -25.21
CA ILE A 17 30.41 2.44 -26.22
C ILE A 17 29.43 3.48 -26.76
N PHE A 18 28.80 4.26 -25.86
CA PHE A 18 27.78 5.25 -26.26
C PHE A 18 28.30 6.35 -27.16
N PRO A 19 29.45 6.99 -26.86
CA PRO A 19 30.06 7.94 -27.78
C PRO A 19 30.38 7.34 -29.15
N VAL A 20 30.89 6.09 -29.20
CA VAL A 20 31.19 5.41 -30.47
C VAL A 20 29.93 5.08 -31.27
N LEU A 21 28.83 4.68 -30.57
CA LEU A 21 27.55 4.45 -31.21
C LEU A 21 26.95 5.76 -31.75
N GLN A 22 27.11 6.89 -31.05
CA GLN A 22 26.60 8.18 -31.47
C GLN A 22 27.28 8.67 -32.78
N LEU A 23 28.55 8.37 -32.98
CA LEU A 23 29.25 8.70 -34.22
C LEU A 23 28.67 8.01 -35.48
N ARG A 24 27.90 6.92 -35.28
CA ARG A 24 27.23 6.20 -36.37
C ARG A 24 25.80 6.64 -36.65
N THR A 25 25.24 7.60 -35.89
CA THR A 25 23.82 8.02 -36.00
C THR A 25 23.58 9.23 -36.87
N VAL A 26 24.45 9.53 -37.80
CA VAL A 26 24.26 10.64 -38.74
C VAL A 26 22.96 10.48 -39.55
N ASP A 27 22.41 9.26 -39.66
CA ASP A 27 21.29 8.92 -40.56
C ASP A 27 19.98 8.49 -39.86
N GLY A 28 19.83 8.71 -38.54
CA GLY A 28 18.56 8.42 -37.88
C GLY A 28 18.64 7.56 -36.61
N PRO A 29 17.50 7.14 -36.01
CA PRO A 29 17.48 6.41 -34.75
C PRO A 29 18.11 5.03 -34.90
N TRP A 30 18.81 4.58 -33.84
CA TRP A 30 19.47 3.25 -33.84
C TRP A 30 18.48 2.10 -34.01
N LEU A 31 17.26 2.28 -33.52
CA LEU A 31 16.21 1.26 -33.53
C LEU A 31 14.90 1.80 -34.15
N PRO A 32 14.83 1.97 -35.49
CA PRO A 32 13.70 2.65 -36.15
C PRO A 32 12.35 1.91 -36.03
N ARG A 33 12.33 0.69 -35.49
CA ARG A 33 11.12 -0.10 -35.26
C ARG A 33 10.80 -0.32 -33.77
N LEU A 34 11.50 0.40 -32.90
CA LEU A 34 11.28 0.33 -31.44
C LEU A 34 9.90 0.87 -31.12
N LYS A 35 9.11 0.10 -30.37
CA LYS A 35 7.81 0.53 -29.83
C LYS A 35 7.91 0.88 -28.36
N THR A 36 8.62 0.05 -27.61
CA THR A 36 8.70 0.17 -26.14
C THR A 36 10.15 0.32 -25.72
N PHE A 37 10.46 1.43 -25.08
CA PHE A 37 11.75 1.72 -24.47
C PHE A 37 11.60 1.70 -22.94
N VAL A 38 12.36 0.85 -22.27
CA VAL A 38 12.42 0.76 -20.80
C VAL A 38 13.87 0.93 -20.38
N CYS A 39 14.12 1.88 -19.50
CA CYS A 39 15.40 2.05 -18.84
C CYS A 39 15.23 2.02 -17.33
N GLU A 40 15.65 0.92 -16.72
CA GLU A 40 15.72 0.81 -15.27
C GLU A 40 17.10 1.29 -14.83
N LYS A 41 17.16 2.29 -13.96
CA LYS A 41 18.40 2.91 -13.46
C LYS A 41 19.17 3.73 -14.53
N ALA A 42 18.51 4.74 -15.10
CA ALA A 42 19.17 5.69 -16.00
C ALA A 42 20.17 6.56 -15.21
N GLY A 43 21.45 6.24 -15.32
CA GLY A 43 22.53 7.05 -14.79
C GLY A 43 22.90 8.22 -15.72
N ARG A 44 23.68 9.19 -15.19
CA ARG A 44 24.11 10.43 -15.91
C ARG A 44 24.70 10.16 -17.30
N ALA A 45 25.48 9.09 -17.43
CA ALA A 45 26.17 8.77 -18.69
C ALA A 45 25.22 8.33 -19.81
N LEU A 46 24.07 7.76 -19.49
CA LEU A 46 23.12 7.25 -20.48
C LEU A 46 22.14 8.32 -20.97
N ILE A 47 21.79 9.29 -20.13
CA ILE A 47 20.74 10.28 -20.42
C ILE A 47 20.92 10.98 -21.76
N PRO A 48 22.12 11.48 -22.15
CA PRO A 48 22.34 12.15 -23.44
C PRO A 48 22.06 11.25 -24.65
N PHE A 49 22.06 9.94 -24.47
CA PHE A 49 21.90 8.96 -25.55
C PHE A 49 20.51 8.37 -25.65
N ILE A 50 19.63 8.59 -24.68
CA ILE A 50 18.26 8.02 -24.69
C ILE A 50 17.54 8.37 -25.97
N SER A 51 17.61 9.62 -26.43
CA SER A 51 16.98 10.08 -27.66
C SER A 51 17.44 9.31 -28.92
N SER A 52 18.68 8.79 -28.93
CA SER A 52 19.21 8.02 -30.06
C SER A 52 18.54 6.66 -30.24
N PHE A 53 17.91 6.12 -29.22
CA PHE A 53 17.14 4.87 -29.31
C PHE A 53 15.71 5.08 -29.80
N LEU A 54 15.16 6.29 -29.62
CA LEU A 54 13.76 6.59 -29.88
C LEU A 54 13.49 6.83 -31.37
N SER A 55 12.26 6.58 -31.78
CA SER A 55 11.81 6.75 -33.15
C SER A 55 10.34 7.15 -33.20
N LEU A 56 9.85 7.63 -34.33
CA LEU A 56 8.45 7.95 -34.57
C LEU A 56 7.47 6.76 -34.33
N LYS A 57 7.99 5.54 -34.18
CA LYS A 57 7.21 4.34 -33.86
C LYS A 57 7.21 3.99 -32.37
N THR A 58 7.96 4.71 -31.55
CA THR A 58 7.99 4.48 -30.12
C THR A 58 6.74 5.05 -29.47
N THR A 59 5.95 4.17 -28.85
CA THR A 59 4.69 4.51 -28.17
C THR A 59 4.83 4.47 -26.66
N ASP A 60 5.83 3.76 -26.14
CA ASP A 60 5.99 3.53 -24.72
C ASP A 60 7.40 3.94 -24.26
N ILE A 61 7.47 4.85 -23.32
CA ILE A 61 8.72 5.28 -22.67
C ILE A 61 8.57 5.08 -21.17
N MET A 62 9.47 4.27 -20.59
CA MET A 62 9.64 4.11 -19.15
C MET A 62 11.09 4.36 -18.78
N VAL A 63 11.36 5.37 -17.99
CA VAL A 63 12.70 5.71 -17.51
C VAL A 63 12.67 5.92 -16.00
N MET A 64 13.52 5.18 -15.27
CA MET A 64 13.75 5.37 -13.85
C MET A 64 15.14 5.99 -13.66
N PHE A 65 15.20 7.20 -13.16
CA PHE A 65 16.45 7.92 -12.88
C PHE A 65 16.94 7.56 -11.47
N THR A 66 18.21 7.21 -11.35
CA THR A 66 18.80 6.79 -10.06
C THR A 66 19.83 7.77 -9.52
N GLU A 67 20.27 8.71 -10.35
CA GLU A 67 21.23 9.75 -10.02
C GLU A 67 20.63 11.11 -10.35
N ASP A 68 21.09 12.16 -9.69
CA ASP A 68 20.76 13.54 -10.03
C ASP A 68 21.63 14.04 -11.20
N PRO A 69 21.18 13.89 -12.45
CA PRO A 69 21.89 14.46 -13.59
C PRO A 69 21.73 15.99 -13.58
N PRO A 70 22.60 16.74 -14.30
CA PRO A 70 22.39 18.16 -14.50
C PRO A 70 20.99 18.39 -15.10
N ALA A 71 20.17 19.23 -14.45
CA ALA A 71 18.77 19.44 -14.80
C ALA A 71 18.59 19.82 -16.28
N VAL A 72 19.48 20.64 -16.83
CA VAL A 72 19.45 21.07 -18.24
C VAL A 72 19.63 19.90 -19.22
N VAL A 73 20.53 18.96 -18.93
CA VAL A 73 20.74 17.76 -19.77
C VAL A 73 19.52 16.85 -19.76
N LEU A 74 18.98 16.64 -18.57
CA LEU A 74 17.78 15.83 -18.40
C LEU A 74 16.56 16.49 -19.07
N ALA A 75 16.36 17.78 -18.87
CA ALA A 75 15.29 18.55 -19.51
C ALA A 75 15.35 18.45 -21.04
N SER A 76 16.54 18.65 -21.61
CA SER A 76 16.74 18.53 -23.06
C SER A 76 16.38 17.13 -23.59
N ALA A 77 16.74 16.08 -22.85
CA ALA A 77 16.35 14.72 -23.21
C ALA A 77 14.84 14.52 -23.15
N ILE A 78 14.18 14.98 -22.07
CA ILE A 78 12.72 14.86 -21.89
C ILE A 78 11.96 15.60 -22.99
N ILE A 79 12.32 16.84 -23.29
CA ILE A 79 11.67 17.64 -24.35
C ILE A 79 11.81 16.94 -25.72
N SER A 80 12.95 16.31 -25.99
CA SER A 80 13.16 15.61 -27.26
C SER A 80 12.20 14.42 -27.47
N PHE A 81 11.59 13.87 -26.40
CA PHE A 81 10.69 12.72 -26.52
C PHE A 81 9.42 13.07 -27.30
N SER A 82 8.83 14.26 -27.12
CA SER A 82 7.64 14.67 -27.86
C SER A 82 7.91 14.81 -29.35
N ALA A 83 9.08 15.36 -29.71
CA ALA A 83 9.48 15.52 -31.10
C ALA A 83 9.81 14.19 -31.81
N LEU A 84 10.41 13.25 -31.07
CA LEU A 84 10.82 11.95 -31.61
C LEU A 84 9.69 10.90 -31.57
N CYS A 85 8.75 11.03 -30.63
CA CYS A 85 7.70 10.06 -30.34
C CYS A 85 6.34 10.77 -30.17
N PRO A 86 5.75 11.35 -31.23
CA PRO A 86 4.53 12.15 -31.10
C PRO A 86 3.31 11.35 -30.65
N ASP A 87 3.25 10.05 -30.94
CA ASP A 87 2.11 9.18 -30.64
C ASP A 87 2.36 8.34 -29.36
N LEU A 88 2.90 8.94 -28.30
CA LEU A 88 3.09 8.24 -27.03
C LEU A 88 1.76 7.81 -26.42
N GLU A 89 1.71 6.53 -26.02
CA GLU A 89 0.62 5.94 -25.25
C GLU A 89 0.99 5.83 -23.75
N TYR A 90 2.27 5.60 -23.45
CA TYR A 90 2.78 5.39 -22.08
C TYR A 90 3.99 6.28 -21.82
N ILE A 91 3.87 7.15 -20.84
CA ILE A 91 4.95 7.99 -20.30
C ILE A 91 5.11 7.66 -18.82
N ILE A 92 6.26 7.08 -18.46
CA ILE A 92 6.62 6.76 -17.08
C ILE A 92 8.02 7.30 -16.82
N LEU A 93 8.13 8.38 -16.06
CA LEU A 93 9.37 9.05 -15.69
C LEU A 93 9.44 9.16 -14.17
N ILE A 94 10.33 8.39 -13.55
CA ILE A 94 10.43 8.25 -12.09
C ILE A 94 11.84 8.57 -11.62
N GLY A 95 12.00 9.15 -10.44
CA GLY A 95 13.29 9.60 -9.90
C GLY A 95 13.72 10.94 -10.47
N LEU A 96 12.78 11.77 -10.92
CA LEU A 96 13.05 13.09 -11.43
C LEU A 96 13.44 14.05 -10.30
N PRO A 97 14.49 14.87 -10.49
CA PRO A 97 14.83 15.93 -9.53
C PRO A 97 13.69 16.96 -9.47
N ARG A 98 13.46 17.52 -8.27
CA ARG A 98 12.48 18.59 -8.05
C ARG A 98 13.07 19.94 -8.43
N ASP A 99 13.25 20.16 -9.71
CA ASP A 99 13.83 21.37 -10.30
C ASP A 99 12.79 22.01 -11.23
N PRO A 100 12.58 23.34 -11.19
CA PRO A 100 11.65 24.02 -12.10
C PRO A 100 11.91 23.74 -13.58
N VAL A 101 13.18 23.61 -13.98
CA VAL A 101 13.56 23.29 -15.37
C VAL A 101 13.03 21.90 -15.78
N ILE A 102 12.99 20.95 -14.85
CA ILE A 102 12.41 19.62 -15.09
C ILE A 102 10.88 19.69 -15.14
N THR A 103 10.27 20.47 -14.26
CA THR A 103 8.81 20.74 -14.29
C THR A 103 8.39 21.28 -15.66
N ASP A 104 9.12 22.27 -16.18
CA ASP A 104 8.85 22.85 -17.50
C ASP A 104 9.06 21.83 -18.61
N ALA A 105 10.14 21.04 -18.56
CA ALA A 105 10.44 20.05 -19.57
C ALA A 105 9.40 18.92 -19.64
N VAL A 106 8.93 18.43 -18.49
CA VAL A 106 7.86 17.43 -18.43
C VAL A 106 6.54 18.00 -18.92
N SER A 107 6.26 19.25 -18.61
CA SER A 107 5.07 19.96 -19.09
C SER A 107 5.10 20.15 -20.59
N GLU A 108 6.23 20.58 -21.18
CA GLU A 108 6.42 20.69 -22.62
C GLU A 108 6.30 19.33 -23.33
N LEU A 109 6.82 18.26 -22.74
CA LEU A 109 6.64 16.91 -23.26
C LEU A 109 5.15 16.58 -23.37
N LEU A 110 4.37 16.80 -22.32
CA LEU A 110 2.93 16.50 -22.31
C LEU A 110 2.16 17.34 -23.32
N LEU A 111 2.47 18.65 -23.41
CA LEU A 111 1.83 19.55 -24.36
C LEU A 111 2.19 19.24 -25.81
N GLY A 112 3.39 18.72 -26.06
CA GLY A 112 3.90 18.35 -27.38
C GLY A 112 3.45 16.97 -27.89
N CYS A 113 2.91 16.10 -27.02
CA CYS A 113 2.41 14.78 -27.39
C CYS A 113 1.01 14.84 -27.97
N ASN A 114 0.66 13.81 -28.78
CA ASN A 114 -0.70 13.61 -29.23
C ASN A 114 -1.61 13.20 -28.07
N GLN A 115 -2.46 14.10 -27.63
CA GLN A 115 -3.33 13.93 -26.47
C GLN A 115 -4.37 12.82 -26.65
N ASP A 116 -4.72 12.47 -27.88
CA ASP A 116 -5.68 11.41 -28.18
C ASP A 116 -5.11 10.00 -28.03
N THR A 117 -3.79 9.86 -27.90
CA THR A 117 -3.14 8.55 -27.77
C THR A 117 -2.79 8.18 -26.36
N LEU A 118 -2.52 9.17 -25.48
CA LEU A 118 -1.96 8.95 -24.15
C LEU A 118 -2.93 8.20 -23.22
N ARG A 119 -2.46 7.09 -22.66
CA ARG A 119 -3.19 6.18 -21.76
C ARG A 119 -2.63 6.15 -20.35
N VAL A 120 -1.31 6.30 -20.23
CA VAL A 120 -0.61 6.25 -18.94
C VAL A 120 0.34 7.44 -18.85
N LEU A 121 0.15 8.23 -17.82
CA LEU A 121 1.03 9.32 -17.44
C LEU A 121 1.45 9.14 -16.00
N GLN A 122 2.73 8.80 -15.79
CA GLN A 122 3.32 8.64 -14.46
C GLN A 122 4.58 9.48 -14.38
N VAL A 123 4.52 10.60 -13.69
CA VAL A 123 5.64 11.51 -13.50
C VAL A 123 5.70 11.98 -12.05
N ASP A 124 6.84 11.83 -11.43
CA ASP A 124 7.09 12.25 -10.05
C ASP A 124 7.64 13.69 -9.94
N SER A 125 7.43 14.48 -11.00
CA SER A 125 7.67 15.92 -11.04
C SER A 125 6.34 16.67 -11.11
N PRO A 126 6.22 17.86 -10.49
CA PRO A 126 5.07 18.73 -10.70
C PRO A 126 4.87 19.05 -12.19
N LEU A 127 3.63 19.35 -12.55
CA LEU A 127 3.28 19.90 -13.86
C LEU A 127 2.98 21.39 -13.73
N THR A 128 3.23 22.16 -14.78
CA THR A 128 2.73 23.54 -14.89
C THR A 128 1.20 23.56 -14.90
N GLU A 129 0.59 24.70 -14.62
CA GLU A 129 -0.87 24.81 -14.61
C GLU A 129 -1.50 24.41 -15.94
N GLU A 130 -0.92 24.89 -17.06
CA GLU A 130 -1.35 24.57 -18.41
C GLU A 130 -1.28 23.05 -18.69
N ALA A 131 -0.15 22.42 -18.37
CA ALA A 131 0.04 20.99 -18.58
C ALA A 131 -0.92 20.14 -17.70
N ARG A 132 -1.22 20.60 -16.47
CA ARG A 132 -2.23 19.97 -15.61
C ARG A 132 -3.62 20.05 -16.22
N GLU A 133 -4.02 21.21 -16.74
CA GLU A 133 -5.32 21.35 -17.40
C GLU A 133 -5.48 20.37 -18.56
N VAL A 134 -4.41 20.19 -19.34
CA VAL A 134 -4.38 19.20 -20.43
C VAL A 134 -4.48 17.79 -19.85
N ALA A 135 -3.64 17.43 -18.86
CA ALA A 135 -3.63 16.11 -18.25
C ALA A 135 -5.03 15.67 -17.74
N TYR A 136 -5.79 16.60 -17.14
CA TYR A 136 -7.13 16.33 -16.60
C TYR A 136 -8.24 16.26 -17.65
N ARG A 137 -7.94 16.45 -18.90
CA ARG A 137 -8.89 16.36 -20.03
C ARG A 137 -8.53 15.27 -21.04
N LEU A 138 -7.45 14.51 -20.80
CA LEU A 138 -7.00 13.47 -21.72
C LEU A 138 -8.05 12.36 -21.87
N PRO A 139 -8.62 12.16 -23.08
CA PRO A 139 -9.81 11.33 -23.25
C PRO A 139 -9.55 9.83 -23.06
N ARG A 140 -8.32 9.38 -23.25
CA ARG A 140 -7.94 7.97 -23.16
C ARG A 140 -7.13 7.63 -21.91
N LEU A 141 -6.85 8.60 -21.07
CA LEU A 141 -6.04 8.38 -19.88
C LEU A 141 -6.72 7.38 -18.94
N SER A 142 -6.01 6.30 -18.65
CA SER A 142 -6.45 5.23 -17.76
C SER A 142 -5.67 5.18 -16.45
N GLN A 143 -4.45 5.70 -16.45
CA GLN A 143 -3.61 5.79 -15.26
C GLN A 143 -2.92 7.15 -15.20
N LEU A 144 -3.02 7.79 -14.05
CA LEU A 144 -2.40 9.07 -13.76
C LEU A 144 -1.62 8.98 -12.46
N TRP A 145 -0.32 9.31 -12.51
CA TRP A 145 0.45 9.67 -11.33
C TRP A 145 0.86 11.13 -11.45
N ALA A 146 0.45 11.94 -10.49
CA ALA A 146 0.71 13.37 -10.50
C ALA A 146 1.25 13.86 -9.15
N VAL A 147 2.18 14.81 -9.21
CA VAL A 147 2.63 15.59 -8.05
C VAL A 147 1.93 16.94 -8.08
N ILE A 148 1.16 17.25 -7.04
CA ILE A 148 0.40 18.49 -6.93
C ILE A 148 0.97 19.32 -5.79
N GLN A 149 1.51 20.47 -6.13
CA GLN A 149 2.11 21.41 -5.19
C GLN A 149 1.30 22.70 -5.11
N GLY A 150 1.16 23.20 -3.90
CA GLY A 150 0.49 24.48 -3.61
C GLY A 150 -1.04 24.44 -3.69
N PRO A 151 -1.70 25.50 -3.23
CA PRO A 151 -3.14 25.65 -3.30
C PRO A 151 -3.57 25.90 -4.74
N THR A 152 -4.00 24.85 -5.42
CA THR A 152 -4.44 24.94 -6.82
C THR A 152 -5.93 24.65 -6.91
N SER A 153 -6.69 25.61 -7.49
CA SER A 153 -8.03 25.31 -7.97
C SER A 153 -7.92 24.52 -9.26
N LEU A 154 -8.21 23.23 -9.21
CA LEU A 154 -8.25 22.45 -10.44
C LEU A 154 -9.52 22.74 -11.22
N PRO A 155 -9.46 22.78 -12.56
CA PRO A 155 -10.65 22.73 -13.41
C PRO A 155 -11.38 21.41 -13.15
N THR A 156 -12.66 21.36 -13.50
CA THR A 156 -13.44 20.12 -13.40
C THR A 156 -12.74 19.01 -14.19
N VAL A 157 -12.35 17.95 -13.49
CA VAL A 157 -11.64 16.81 -14.06
C VAL A 157 -12.62 15.99 -14.90
N ALA A 158 -12.31 15.77 -16.19
CA ALA A 158 -13.10 14.97 -17.10
C ALA A 158 -12.24 13.82 -17.66
N LEU A 159 -12.03 12.79 -16.85
CA LEU A 159 -11.23 11.60 -17.18
C LEU A 159 -12.10 10.34 -17.22
N PRO A 160 -12.93 10.15 -18.26
CA PRO A 160 -13.95 9.09 -18.31
C PRO A 160 -13.39 7.68 -18.38
N ASN A 161 -12.11 7.55 -18.71
CA ASN A 161 -11.43 6.24 -18.81
C ASN A 161 -10.43 6.00 -17.67
N LEU A 162 -10.30 6.93 -16.70
CA LEU A 162 -9.37 6.79 -15.60
C LEU A 162 -9.77 5.62 -14.70
N ARG A 163 -8.84 4.68 -14.52
CA ARG A 163 -8.99 3.52 -13.63
C ARG A 163 -8.12 3.63 -12.39
N ARG A 164 -6.96 4.27 -12.53
CA ARG A 164 -6.01 4.42 -11.42
C ARG A 164 -5.51 5.85 -11.35
N ILE A 165 -5.51 6.39 -10.15
CA ILE A 165 -4.89 7.66 -9.84
C ILE A 165 -3.97 7.53 -8.63
N ASP A 166 -2.73 7.94 -8.80
CA ASP A 166 -1.73 8.06 -7.75
C ASP A 166 -1.40 9.55 -7.61
N VAL A 167 -1.59 10.12 -6.43
CA VAL A 167 -1.36 11.56 -6.21
C VAL A 167 -0.45 11.78 -5.02
N GLU A 168 0.65 12.47 -5.27
CA GLU A 168 1.47 13.08 -4.24
C GLU A 168 1.03 14.55 -4.08
N TYR A 169 0.69 14.98 -2.86
CA TYR A 169 0.16 16.32 -2.64
C TYR A 169 0.62 16.92 -1.30
N ASP A 170 0.57 18.26 -1.24
CA ASP A 170 0.81 19.06 -0.04
C ASP A 170 -0.43 19.81 0.45
N HIS A 171 -1.46 20.02 -0.39
CA HIS A 171 -2.71 20.68 -0.06
C HIS A 171 -3.92 19.90 -0.58
N LEU A 172 -5.06 19.96 0.14
CA LEU A 172 -6.29 19.22 -0.20
C LEU A 172 -7.20 19.91 -1.24
N ASP A 173 -6.94 21.18 -1.56
CA ASP A 173 -7.82 21.97 -2.44
C ASP A 173 -8.00 21.35 -3.84
N TRP A 174 -7.02 20.59 -4.30
CA TRP A 174 -7.08 19.91 -5.58
C TRP A 174 -8.22 18.88 -5.66
N LEU A 175 -8.65 18.29 -4.55
CA LEU A 175 -9.80 17.36 -4.53
C LEU A 175 -11.08 18.00 -5.05
N ARG A 176 -11.22 19.32 -4.93
CA ARG A 176 -12.42 20.04 -5.41
C ARG A 176 -12.60 19.93 -6.92
N GLY A 177 -11.50 19.80 -7.69
CA GLY A 177 -11.55 19.63 -9.13
C GLY A 177 -12.20 18.30 -9.57
N PHE A 178 -12.24 17.31 -8.69
CA PHE A 178 -12.90 16.03 -8.96
C PHE A 178 -14.41 16.03 -8.67
N ARG A 179 -14.95 17.10 -8.07
CA ARG A 179 -16.38 17.20 -7.83
C ARG A 179 -17.15 17.31 -9.14
N GLY A 180 -18.09 16.40 -9.33
CA GLY A 180 -18.92 16.35 -10.56
C GLY A 180 -18.17 15.86 -11.80
N GLY A 181 -16.92 15.39 -11.64
CA GLY A 181 -16.13 14.80 -12.73
C GLY A 181 -16.62 13.42 -13.12
N ALA A 182 -16.41 13.05 -14.39
CA ALA A 182 -16.70 11.71 -14.88
C ALA A 182 -15.54 10.76 -14.50
N LEU A 183 -15.65 10.13 -13.32
CA LEU A 183 -14.68 9.15 -12.80
C LEU A 183 -15.34 7.76 -12.63
N GLU A 184 -16.26 7.43 -13.52
CA GLU A 184 -17.10 6.23 -13.40
C GLU A 184 -16.34 4.90 -13.45
N LYS A 185 -15.10 4.93 -13.96
CA LYS A 185 -14.25 3.73 -14.08
C LYS A 185 -13.12 3.69 -13.07
N LEU A 186 -13.07 4.63 -12.11
CA LEU A 186 -11.99 4.68 -11.14
C LEU A 186 -12.05 3.48 -10.18
N GLU A 187 -11.03 2.66 -10.23
CA GLU A 187 -10.91 1.39 -9.49
C GLU A 187 -9.86 1.49 -8.37
N GLU A 188 -8.81 2.29 -8.59
CA GLU A 188 -7.66 2.36 -7.68
C GLU A 188 -7.28 3.82 -7.41
N VAL A 189 -7.07 4.12 -6.14
CA VAL A 189 -6.64 5.45 -5.68
C VAL A 189 -5.53 5.30 -4.67
N LEU A 190 -4.43 6.01 -4.91
CA LEU A 190 -3.31 6.10 -3.98
C LEU A 190 -2.98 7.56 -3.71
N PHE A 191 -2.90 7.91 -2.44
CA PHE A 191 -2.55 9.25 -1.98
C PHE A 191 -1.28 9.22 -1.14
N LEU A 192 -0.36 10.11 -1.47
CA LEU A 192 0.88 10.36 -0.73
C LEU A 192 0.87 11.80 -0.21
N SER A 193 0.58 11.97 1.07
CA SER A 193 0.64 13.29 1.68
C SER A 193 2.05 13.62 2.16
N LYS A 194 2.56 14.79 1.73
CA LYS A 194 3.79 15.39 2.26
C LYS A 194 3.52 16.53 3.23
N SER A 195 2.27 16.96 3.34
CA SER A 195 1.87 18.01 4.26
C SER A 195 1.90 17.54 5.70
N GLU A 196 2.42 18.39 6.60
CA GLU A 196 2.27 18.20 8.05
C GLU A 196 0.82 18.35 8.51
N GLN A 197 0.03 19.09 7.74
CA GLN A 197 -1.39 19.30 8.02
C GLN A 197 -2.23 18.40 7.10
N VAL A 198 -2.38 17.13 7.47
CA VAL A 198 -3.21 16.19 6.69
C VAL A 198 -4.69 16.58 6.74
N GLY A 199 -5.10 17.34 7.77
CA GLY A 199 -6.46 17.81 7.93
C GLY A 199 -7.51 16.69 7.94
N ASP A 200 -8.73 17.01 7.57
CA ASP A 200 -9.80 16.03 7.34
C ASP A 200 -9.80 15.54 5.89
N PHE A 201 -8.72 14.83 5.51
CA PHE A 201 -8.60 14.29 4.16
C PHE A 201 -9.74 13.33 3.82
N LEU A 202 -10.09 12.40 4.72
CA LEU A 202 -11.16 11.43 4.44
C LEU A 202 -12.50 12.11 4.25
N GLY A 203 -12.85 13.12 5.05
CA GLY A 203 -14.08 13.90 4.86
C GLY A 203 -14.07 14.72 3.56
N ALA A 204 -12.93 15.29 3.19
CA ALA A 204 -12.78 15.97 1.90
C ALA A 204 -12.95 14.98 0.73
N PHE A 205 -12.35 13.80 0.82
CA PHE A 205 -12.47 12.75 -0.18
C PHE A 205 -13.89 12.19 -0.25
N GLU A 206 -14.55 11.95 0.89
CA GLU A 206 -15.97 11.56 0.96
C GLU A 206 -16.84 12.54 0.19
N SER A 207 -16.62 13.85 0.38
CA SER A 207 -17.39 14.87 -0.33
C SER A 207 -17.28 14.78 -1.87
N VAL A 208 -16.14 14.32 -2.39
CA VAL A 208 -15.93 14.03 -3.82
C VAL A 208 -16.67 12.77 -4.21
N VAL A 209 -16.53 11.72 -3.42
CA VAL A 209 -17.14 10.41 -3.67
C VAL A 209 -18.65 10.47 -3.73
N LEU A 210 -19.27 11.21 -2.79
CA LEU A 210 -20.73 11.38 -2.74
C LEU A 210 -21.31 12.14 -3.97
N THR A 211 -20.46 12.91 -4.67
CA THR A 211 -20.87 13.62 -5.90
C THR A 211 -20.56 12.81 -7.17
N THR A 212 -19.95 11.66 -7.05
CA THR A 212 -19.52 10.80 -8.17
C THR A 212 -19.99 9.35 -7.95
N SER A 213 -19.93 8.52 -9.00
CA SER A 213 -20.25 7.09 -8.89
C SER A 213 -19.08 6.23 -8.37
N ILE A 214 -17.97 6.83 -7.95
CA ILE A 214 -16.73 6.16 -7.50
C ILE A 214 -17.00 5.13 -6.40
N GLN A 215 -17.93 5.39 -5.50
CA GLN A 215 -18.30 4.46 -4.42
C GLN A 215 -18.66 3.04 -4.89
N ASN A 216 -19.08 2.89 -6.16
CA ASN A 216 -19.50 1.62 -6.73
C ASN A 216 -18.39 0.91 -7.50
N THR A 217 -17.29 1.58 -7.85
CA THR A 217 -16.22 1.06 -8.67
C THR A 217 -14.90 0.94 -7.93
N LEU A 218 -14.69 1.77 -6.90
CA LEU A 218 -13.44 1.79 -6.15
C LEU A 218 -13.22 0.47 -5.42
N SER A 219 -12.15 -0.22 -5.77
CA SER A 219 -11.73 -1.49 -5.18
C SER A 219 -10.49 -1.35 -4.31
N THR A 220 -9.65 -0.34 -4.57
CA THR A 220 -8.39 -0.11 -3.86
C THR A 220 -8.27 1.34 -3.43
N LEU A 221 -8.09 1.56 -2.12
CA LEU A 221 -7.82 2.88 -1.54
C LEU A 221 -6.59 2.80 -0.66
N LYS A 222 -5.54 3.54 -1.03
CA LYS A 222 -4.29 3.64 -0.28
C LYS A 222 -4.01 5.09 0.10
N PHE A 223 -3.70 5.30 1.35
CA PHE A 223 -3.33 6.59 1.87
C PHE A 223 -2.06 6.46 2.72
N TYR A 224 -1.04 7.21 2.35
CA TYR A 224 0.25 7.23 3.04
C TYR A 224 0.60 8.65 3.46
N THR A 225 0.97 8.83 4.73
CA THR A 225 1.51 10.09 5.23
C THR A 225 2.65 9.84 6.19
N ARG A 226 3.63 10.75 6.19
CA ARG A 226 4.76 10.71 7.14
C ARG A 226 4.45 11.41 8.45
N HIS A 227 3.27 11.99 8.59
CA HIS A 227 2.87 12.77 9.75
C HIS A 227 1.84 12.02 10.58
N SER A 228 1.77 12.35 11.86
CA SER A 228 0.73 11.84 12.74
C SER A 228 -0.64 12.32 12.26
N TRP A 229 -1.60 11.43 12.22
CA TRP A 229 -2.94 11.73 11.73
C TRP A 229 -4.00 10.96 12.54
N ASN A 230 -5.16 11.57 12.72
CA ASN A 230 -6.31 10.93 13.34
C ASN A 230 -7.48 10.89 12.34
N PRO A 231 -7.53 9.85 11.52
CA PRO A 231 -8.53 9.75 10.45
C PRO A 231 -9.94 9.54 11.00
N ASN A 232 -10.91 10.21 10.37
CA ASN A 232 -12.34 9.91 10.57
C ASN A 232 -12.73 8.74 9.66
N TYR A 233 -12.69 7.51 10.18
CA TYR A 233 -12.99 6.31 9.40
C TYR A 233 -14.45 6.21 8.96
N SER A 234 -15.38 6.96 9.57
CA SER A 234 -16.80 6.93 9.16
C SER A 234 -17.01 7.38 7.72
N SER A 235 -16.12 8.25 7.21
CA SER A 235 -16.12 8.69 5.81
C SER A 235 -15.87 7.56 4.80
N LEU A 236 -15.33 6.44 5.26
CA LEU A 236 -15.07 5.26 4.41
C LEU A 236 -16.27 4.33 4.27
N LEU A 237 -17.30 4.48 5.09
CA LEU A 237 -18.44 3.55 5.12
C LEU A 237 -19.31 3.58 3.86
N SER A 238 -19.08 4.51 2.95
CA SER A 238 -19.73 4.55 1.63
C SER A 238 -19.14 3.53 0.61
N PHE A 239 -17.93 3.00 0.86
CA PHE A 239 -17.18 2.17 -0.12
C PHE A 239 -17.42 0.66 0.03
N LYS A 240 -18.60 0.19 -0.36
CA LYS A 240 -18.99 -1.22 -0.20
C LYS A 240 -18.25 -2.22 -1.09
N GLN A 241 -17.56 -1.74 -2.15
CA GLN A 241 -16.86 -2.59 -3.11
C GLN A 241 -15.37 -2.73 -2.82
N LEU A 242 -14.89 -2.06 -1.75
CA LEU A 242 -13.49 -2.00 -1.44
C LEU A 242 -12.95 -3.39 -1.09
N LYS A 243 -11.83 -3.74 -1.73
CA LYS A 243 -11.06 -4.97 -1.53
C LYS A 243 -9.76 -4.70 -0.79
N GLU A 244 -9.17 -3.54 -1.03
CA GLU A 244 -7.90 -3.15 -0.44
C GLU A 244 -8.03 -1.76 0.19
N LEU A 245 -7.81 -1.70 1.50
CA LEU A 245 -7.77 -0.48 2.29
C LEU A 245 -6.44 -0.41 3.02
N GLU A 246 -5.59 0.53 2.64
CA GLU A 246 -4.33 0.80 3.31
C GLU A 246 -4.29 2.25 3.75
N ILE A 247 -4.20 2.48 5.05
CA ILE A 247 -4.03 3.80 5.66
C ILE A 247 -2.82 3.74 6.56
N GLU A 248 -1.70 4.28 6.08
CA GLU A 248 -0.45 4.30 6.82
C GLU A 248 -0.10 5.74 7.21
N PHE A 249 0.30 5.92 8.45
CA PHE A 249 0.78 7.20 8.97
C PHE A 249 1.94 6.97 9.94
N SER A 250 2.88 7.91 9.98
CA SER A 250 4.01 7.82 10.91
C SER A 250 3.61 8.25 12.30
N CYS A 251 4.06 7.49 13.30
CA CYS A 251 3.81 7.74 14.71
C CYS A 251 5.13 8.14 15.40
N TYR A 252 5.56 9.39 15.25
CA TYR A 252 6.79 9.85 15.93
C TYR A 252 6.57 10.21 17.39
N ASP A 253 5.43 10.80 17.77
CA ASP A 253 5.19 11.39 19.10
C ASP A 253 3.87 10.95 19.76
N GLY A 254 3.45 9.71 19.54
CA GLY A 254 2.20 9.21 20.06
C GLY A 254 1.06 9.36 19.05
N CYS A 255 0.63 8.23 18.57
CA CYS A 255 -0.46 8.10 17.63
C CYS A 255 -1.79 8.42 18.35
N SER A 256 -2.52 9.41 17.86
CA SER A 256 -3.88 9.71 18.37
C SER A 256 -4.96 8.87 17.68
N SER A 257 -4.56 7.94 16.81
CA SER A 257 -5.48 7.11 16.06
C SER A 257 -6.29 6.21 17.00
N LYS A 258 -7.57 6.51 17.09
CA LYS A 258 -8.53 5.76 17.92
C LYS A 258 -9.20 4.66 17.09
N ILE A 259 -8.39 3.71 16.65
CA ILE A 259 -8.96 2.50 16.08
C ILE A 259 -9.44 1.64 17.25
N ASP A 260 -10.75 1.48 17.37
CA ASP A 260 -11.43 0.67 18.38
C ASP A 260 -12.26 -0.44 17.71
N ASP A 261 -12.84 -1.30 18.53
CA ASP A 261 -13.66 -2.41 18.05
C ASP A 261 -14.89 -1.92 17.28
N ASP A 262 -15.51 -0.80 17.67
CA ASP A 262 -16.67 -0.24 16.97
C ASP A 262 -16.30 0.25 15.56
N THR A 263 -15.15 0.89 15.43
CA THR A 263 -14.59 1.31 14.13
C THR A 263 -14.35 0.08 13.24
N ILE A 264 -13.71 -0.95 13.78
CA ILE A 264 -13.41 -2.18 13.05
C ILE A 264 -14.69 -2.90 12.64
N ALA A 265 -15.64 -3.05 13.55
CA ALA A 265 -16.93 -3.68 13.29
C ALA A 265 -17.73 -2.95 12.21
N SER A 266 -17.68 -1.61 12.21
CA SER A 266 -18.32 -0.76 11.19
C SER A 266 -17.69 -0.94 9.82
N LEU A 267 -16.35 -0.92 9.73
CA LEU A 267 -15.62 -1.16 8.49
C LEU A 267 -15.89 -2.58 7.96
N ALA A 268 -15.75 -3.61 8.81
CA ALA A 268 -15.99 -4.99 8.43
C ALA A 268 -17.44 -5.24 7.99
N GLY A 269 -18.42 -4.59 8.64
CA GLY A 269 -19.83 -4.68 8.28
C GLY A 269 -20.16 -4.04 6.94
N THR A 270 -19.41 -3.00 6.58
CA THR A 270 -19.65 -2.25 5.34
C THR A 270 -18.88 -2.78 4.15
N MET A 271 -17.69 -3.37 4.38
CA MET A 271 -16.75 -3.82 3.35
C MET A 271 -16.54 -5.35 3.37
N PRO A 272 -17.57 -6.17 3.09
CA PRO A 272 -17.47 -7.64 3.20
C PRO A 272 -16.55 -8.27 2.15
N LYS A 273 -16.14 -7.49 1.12
CA LYS A 273 -15.23 -7.94 0.06
C LYS A 273 -13.75 -7.68 0.35
N LEU A 274 -13.44 -7.18 1.55
CA LEU A 274 -12.09 -6.77 1.91
C LEU A 274 -11.13 -7.97 1.87
N GLU A 275 -10.05 -7.81 1.11
CA GLU A 275 -8.97 -8.78 0.92
C GLU A 275 -7.70 -8.35 1.67
N VAL A 276 -7.46 -7.03 1.74
CA VAL A 276 -6.32 -6.42 2.42
C VAL A 276 -6.80 -5.27 3.30
N LEU A 277 -6.45 -5.32 4.58
CA LEU A 277 -6.70 -4.23 5.53
C LEU A 277 -5.39 -3.85 6.21
N ARG A 278 -4.97 -2.60 6.02
CA ARG A 278 -3.82 -2.03 6.72
C ARG A 278 -4.22 -0.70 7.35
N LEU A 279 -4.20 -0.64 8.68
CA LEU A 279 -4.55 0.56 9.45
C LEU A 279 -3.44 0.89 10.44
N GLY A 280 -2.76 2.02 10.22
CA GLY A 280 -1.64 2.47 11.03
C GLY A 280 -0.29 2.03 10.49
N HIS A 281 0.77 2.26 11.26
CA HIS A 281 2.14 1.95 10.88
C HIS A 281 2.74 0.89 11.81
N ALA A 282 3.41 -0.11 11.24
CA ALA A 282 3.96 -1.25 11.98
C ALA A 282 4.76 -0.89 13.25
N PRO A 283 5.62 0.15 13.28
CA PRO A 283 6.35 0.51 14.50
C PRO A 283 5.57 1.39 15.50
N CYS A 284 4.24 1.54 15.39
CA CYS A 284 3.48 2.33 16.37
C CYS A 284 3.45 1.64 17.73
N ARG A 285 3.77 2.42 18.80
CA ARG A 285 3.79 1.96 20.21
C ARG A 285 2.54 2.36 20.99
N THR A 286 1.67 3.16 20.38
CA THR A 286 0.49 3.67 21.07
C THR A 286 -0.55 2.57 21.21
N PRO A 287 -1.07 2.31 22.41
CA PRO A 287 -2.16 1.36 22.58
C PRO A 287 -3.39 1.82 21.78
N THR A 288 -3.95 0.93 20.98
CA THR A 288 -5.22 1.15 20.29
C THR A 288 -6.39 0.69 21.17
N GLY A 289 -7.61 1.14 20.84
CA GLY A 289 -8.83 0.60 21.44
C GLY A 289 -9.24 -0.75 20.88
N ALA A 290 -8.57 -1.24 19.83
CA ALA A 290 -8.87 -2.52 19.20
C ALA A 290 -8.49 -3.69 20.12
N THR A 291 -9.41 -4.62 20.26
CA THR A 291 -9.26 -5.82 21.08
C THR A 291 -9.45 -7.10 20.25
N VAL A 292 -9.50 -8.23 20.91
CA VAL A 292 -9.85 -9.51 20.28
C VAL A 292 -11.22 -9.47 19.60
N ASN A 293 -12.17 -8.67 20.08
CA ASN A 293 -13.51 -8.58 19.50
C ASN A 293 -13.47 -7.98 18.10
N GLY A 294 -12.65 -6.94 17.87
CA GLY A 294 -12.44 -6.39 16.54
C GLY A 294 -11.84 -7.41 15.56
N LEU A 295 -10.88 -8.25 16.01
CA LEU A 295 -10.33 -9.34 15.19
C LEU A 295 -11.39 -10.39 14.83
N ILE A 296 -12.27 -10.71 15.77
CA ILE A 296 -13.38 -11.63 15.56
C ILE A 296 -14.38 -11.06 14.54
N ASP A 297 -14.74 -9.78 14.66
CA ASP A 297 -15.62 -9.11 13.70
C ASP A 297 -15.05 -9.14 12.28
N LEU A 298 -13.74 -8.88 12.11
CA LEU A 298 -13.07 -9.01 10.82
C LEU A 298 -13.14 -10.45 10.28
N ALA A 299 -12.80 -11.43 11.11
CA ALA A 299 -12.85 -12.84 10.71
C ALA A 299 -14.27 -13.30 10.30
N CYS A 300 -15.29 -12.75 10.95
CA CYS A 300 -16.68 -13.11 10.70
C CYS A 300 -17.28 -12.44 9.48
N ARG A 301 -16.90 -11.17 9.22
CA ARG A 301 -17.56 -10.33 8.21
C ARG A 301 -16.76 -10.16 6.93
N CYS A 302 -15.44 -10.41 6.97
CA CYS A 302 -14.54 -10.30 5.83
C CYS A 302 -13.92 -11.68 5.48
N PRO A 303 -14.68 -12.62 4.87
CA PRO A 303 -14.20 -13.97 4.61
C PRO A 303 -12.99 -14.02 3.65
N ASN A 304 -12.87 -13.04 2.76
CA ASN A 304 -11.78 -12.96 1.78
C ASN A 304 -10.52 -12.25 2.32
N LEU A 305 -10.54 -11.80 3.58
CA LEU A 305 -9.40 -11.08 4.16
C LEU A 305 -8.18 -11.99 4.18
N SER A 306 -7.16 -11.65 3.40
CA SER A 306 -5.92 -12.42 3.26
C SER A 306 -4.73 -11.76 3.96
N LYS A 307 -4.74 -10.43 4.07
CA LYS A 307 -3.69 -9.65 4.73
C LYS A 307 -4.28 -8.67 5.73
N LEU A 308 -3.75 -8.68 6.94
CA LEU A 308 -4.16 -7.79 8.01
C LEU A 308 -2.94 -7.14 8.65
N CYS A 309 -2.89 -5.81 8.65
CA CYS A 309 -1.97 -5.03 9.46
C CYS A 309 -2.79 -4.09 10.33
N ILE A 310 -2.81 -4.36 11.63
CA ILE A 310 -3.56 -3.58 12.60
C ILE A 310 -2.91 -3.67 13.96
N HIS A 311 -2.98 -2.57 14.71
CA HIS A 311 -2.59 -2.56 16.11
C HIS A 311 -3.78 -2.94 16.98
N PHE A 312 -3.60 -3.89 17.89
CA PHE A 312 -4.61 -4.32 18.83
C PHE A 312 -3.98 -4.62 20.21
N GLN A 313 -4.81 -4.71 21.24
CA GLN A 313 -4.34 -5.01 22.59
C GLN A 313 -4.10 -6.51 22.75
N ALA A 314 -2.85 -6.96 22.74
CA ALA A 314 -2.52 -8.38 22.92
C ALA A 314 -3.01 -8.95 24.26
N ALA A 315 -3.08 -8.13 25.32
CA ALA A 315 -3.62 -8.52 26.60
C ALA A 315 -5.08 -8.97 26.49
N SER A 316 -5.88 -8.37 25.61
CA SER A 316 -7.28 -8.74 25.42
C SER A 316 -7.46 -10.16 24.90
N LEU A 317 -6.49 -10.70 24.15
CA LEU A 317 -6.50 -12.10 23.72
C LEU A 317 -6.42 -13.03 24.92
N ILE A 318 -5.55 -12.70 25.89
CA ILE A 318 -5.36 -13.53 27.10
C ILE A 318 -6.58 -13.46 28.01
N GLU A 319 -7.15 -12.26 28.18
CA GLU A 319 -8.38 -12.05 28.95
C GLU A 319 -9.55 -12.85 28.37
N ALA A 320 -9.68 -12.84 27.04
CA ALA A 320 -10.71 -13.62 26.36
C ALA A 320 -10.54 -15.14 26.58
N ALA A 321 -9.30 -15.65 26.51
CA ALA A 321 -9.01 -17.06 26.79
C ALA A 321 -9.35 -17.43 28.25
N THR A 322 -8.95 -16.57 29.17
CA THR A 322 -9.23 -16.81 30.62
C THR A 322 -10.73 -16.79 30.90
N SER A 323 -11.46 -15.85 30.31
CA SER A 323 -12.92 -15.75 30.47
C SER A 323 -13.65 -16.94 29.85
N ALA A 324 -13.22 -17.44 28.70
CA ALA A 324 -13.80 -18.63 28.08
C ALA A 324 -13.62 -19.89 28.93
N VAL A 325 -12.47 -20.04 29.58
CA VAL A 325 -12.18 -21.16 30.48
C VAL A 325 -13.03 -21.09 31.75
N THR A 326 -13.32 -19.90 32.29
CA THR A 326 -14.06 -19.72 33.57
C THR A 326 -15.58 -19.77 33.40
N GLN A 327 -16.11 -19.45 32.19
CA GLN A 327 -17.56 -19.33 32.01
C GLN A 327 -18.28 -20.60 31.54
N SER A 328 -17.57 -21.64 31.13
CA SER A 328 -18.25 -22.83 30.59
C SER A 328 -17.48 -24.14 30.79
N PRO A 329 -17.63 -24.82 31.91
CA PRO A 329 -17.12 -26.19 32.02
C PRO A 329 -17.91 -27.21 31.18
N THR A 330 -19.07 -26.84 30.60
CA THR A 330 -19.97 -27.77 29.88
C THR A 330 -20.10 -27.54 28.37
N SER A 331 -19.69 -26.42 27.84
CA SER A 331 -19.62 -26.19 26.40
C SER A 331 -18.26 -25.56 26.06
N GLY A 332 -17.23 -26.40 25.97
CA GLY A 332 -15.86 -25.97 25.61
C GLY A 332 -15.72 -25.41 24.18
N GLU A 333 -16.72 -24.75 23.69
CA GLU A 333 -16.70 -24.03 22.42
C GLU A 333 -16.50 -22.55 22.71
N LEU A 334 -15.30 -22.03 22.40
CA LEU A 334 -15.17 -20.63 22.09
C LEU A 334 -16.22 -20.32 21.03
N PRO A 335 -17.04 -19.25 21.18
CA PRO A 335 -18.26 -19.06 20.39
C PRO A 335 -18.05 -18.88 18.88
N ILE A 336 -16.84 -19.06 18.36
CA ILE A 336 -16.54 -18.70 16.98
C ILE A 336 -15.62 -19.72 16.31
N ARG A 337 -16.21 -20.78 15.78
CA ARG A 337 -15.64 -21.54 14.68
C ARG A 337 -16.22 -21.00 13.38
N ARG A 338 -15.54 -20.09 12.70
CA ARG A 338 -15.75 -19.89 11.27
C ARG A 338 -14.52 -20.33 10.51
N LYS A 339 -14.66 -21.40 9.75
CA LYS A 339 -13.63 -22.00 8.91
C LYS A 339 -13.26 -21.17 7.68
N ASP A 340 -13.84 -20.00 7.52
CA ASP A 340 -13.95 -19.37 6.20
C ASP A 340 -13.09 -18.12 6.02
N CYS A 341 -12.43 -17.58 7.06
CA CYS A 341 -11.55 -16.43 6.91
C CYS A 341 -10.22 -16.85 6.27
N ALA A 342 -9.89 -16.23 5.14
CA ALA A 342 -8.72 -16.55 4.32
C ALA A 342 -7.42 -15.91 4.80
N LEU A 343 -7.36 -15.33 6.03
CA LEU A 343 -6.20 -14.61 6.51
C LEU A 343 -4.93 -15.48 6.50
N VAL A 344 -3.95 -15.04 5.74
CA VAL A 344 -2.65 -15.69 5.56
C VAL A 344 -1.54 -14.89 6.23
N ASP A 345 -1.53 -13.57 6.02
CA ASP A 345 -0.53 -12.64 6.52
C ASP A 345 -1.10 -11.76 7.61
N LEU A 346 -0.53 -11.82 8.81
CA LEU A 346 -0.80 -10.90 9.92
C LEU A 346 0.46 -10.07 10.20
N GLU A 347 0.36 -8.76 10.08
CA GLU A 347 1.41 -7.85 10.49
C GLU A 347 1.04 -7.16 11.80
N VAL A 348 1.90 -7.31 12.81
CA VAL A 348 1.71 -6.72 14.13
C VAL A 348 2.84 -5.74 14.43
N GLY A 349 2.49 -4.58 14.97
CA GLY A 349 3.45 -3.56 15.36
C GLY A 349 4.23 -3.90 16.65
N GLU A 350 4.80 -2.88 17.26
CA GLU A 350 5.45 -2.98 18.57
C GLU A 350 4.41 -3.09 19.70
N ILE A 351 3.57 -4.11 19.66
CA ILE A 351 2.52 -4.34 20.66
C ILE A 351 3.14 -5.09 21.86
N PRO A 352 3.09 -4.52 23.05
CA PRO A 352 3.60 -5.20 24.23
C PRO A 352 2.77 -6.45 24.52
N MET A 353 3.45 -7.54 24.83
CA MET A 353 2.82 -8.81 25.17
C MET A 353 3.29 -9.27 26.55
N PRO A 354 2.38 -9.75 27.41
CA PRO A 354 2.75 -10.30 28.69
C PRO A 354 3.74 -11.47 28.57
N ALA A 355 4.72 -11.54 29.46
CA ALA A 355 5.72 -12.60 29.43
C ALA A 355 5.06 -13.99 29.58
N GLY A 356 5.53 -14.96 28.79
CA GLY A 356 5.02 -16.33 28.83
C GLY A 356 3.68 -16.57 28.12
N SER A 357 3.08 -15.56 27.49
CA SER A 357 1.77 -15.67 26.84
C SER A 357 1.80 -16.08 25.36
N ALA A 358 2.99 -16.26 24.78
CA ALA A 358 3.16 -16.49 23.34
C ALA A 358 2.35 -17.69 22.83
N LEU A 359 2.35 -18.81 23.56
CA LEU A 359 1.57 -20.00 23.21
C LEU A 359 0.07 -19.71 23.21
N THR A 360 -0.44 -19.06 24.26
CA THR A 360 -1.86 -18.71 24.37
C THR A 360 -2.31 -17.80 23.23
N VAL A 361 -1.53 -16.76 22.96
CA VAL A 361 -1.79 -15.82 21.86
C VAL A 361 -1.78 -16.53 20.51
N ALA A 362 -0.79 -17.40 20.25
CA ALA A 362 -0.70 -18.18 19.02
C ALA A 362 -1.93 -19.08 18.81
N LEU A 363 -2.38 -19.76 19.86
CA LEU A 363 -3.55 -20.64 19.80
C LEU A 363 -4.84 -19.87 19.53
N ILE A 364 -5.01 -18.69 20.15
CA ILE A 364 -6.19 -17.85 19.91
C ILE A 364 -6.18 -17.32 18.48
N LEU A 365 -5.04 -16.84 17.99
CA LEU A 365 -4.92 -16.39 16.61
C LEU A 365 -5.22 -17.50 15.61
N LEU A 366 -4.72 -18.72 15.84
CA LEU A 366 -5.03 -19.89 15.02
C LEU A 366 -6.51 -20.30 15.08
N HIS A 367 -7.16 -20.02 16.21
CA HIS A 367 -8.60 -20.27 16.36
C HIS A 367 -9.43 -19.25 15.58
N ILE A 368 -9.09 -17.96 15.66
CA ILE A 368 -9.78 -16.88 14.93
C ILE A 368 -9.47 -16.96 13.43
N PHE A 369 -8.20 -17.18 13.09
CA PHE A 369 -7.68 -17.19 11.73
C PHE A 369 -7.01 -18.54 11.40
N PRO A 370 -7.77 -19.56 11.08
CA PRO A 370 -7.24 -20.92 10.90
C PRO A 370 -6.27 -21.06 9.70
N HIS A 371 -6.21 -20.09 8.82
CA HIS A 371 -5.33 -20.12 7.63
C HIS A 371 -4.08 -19.25 7.75
N ILE A 372 -3.84 -18.59 8.91
CA ILE A 372 -2.67 -17.75 9.10
C ILE A 372 -1.38 -18.55 8.90
N LEU A 373 -0.51 -18.10 8.01
CA LEU A 373 0.78 -18.74 7.69
C LEU A 373 1.97 -17.91 8.18
N GLU A 374 1.85 -16.59 8.09
CA GLU A 374 2.92 -15.66 8.40
C GLU A 374 2.46 -14.61 9.41
N VAL A 375 3.28 -14.41 10.44
CA VAL A 375 3.15 -13.27 11.36
C VAL A 375 4.39 -12.42 11.23
N LYS A 376 4.23 -11.22 10.64
CA LYS A 376 5.27 -10.21 10.55
C LYS A 376 5.26 -9.37 11.82
N TYR A 377 6.42 -9.16 12.41
CA TYR A 377 6.56 -8.52 13.72
C TYR A 377 7.78 -7.62 13.80
N VAL A 378 7.73 -6.65 14.69
CA VAL A 378 8.84 -5.76 15.01
C VAL A 378 9.47 -6.15 16.36
N SER A 379 8.65 -6.62 17.33
CA SER A 379 9.12 -6.94 18.68
C SER A 379 9.54 -8.41 18.85
N ARG A 380 10.45 -8.66 19.80
CA ARG A 380 10.96 -10.01 20.10
C ARG A 380 9.89 -10.94 20.67
N GLU A 381 8.94 -10.40 21.41
CA GLU A 381 7.85 -11.15 22.05
C GLU A 381 6.97 -11.82 20.98
N TRP A 382 6.69 -11.12 19.88
CA TRP A 382 5.93 -11.64 18.76
C TRP A 382 6.67 -12.67 17.93
N LYS A 383 8.02 -12.70 18.03
CA LYS A 383 8.81 -13.77 17.42
C LYS A 383 8.40 -15.15 17.92
N ALA A 384 8.22 -15.30 19.24
CA ALA A 384 7.80 -16.56 19.83
C ALA A 384 6.39 -16.98 19.38
N VAL A 385 5.47 -16.03 19.17
CA VAL A 385 4.14 -16.32 18.60
C VAL A 385 4.28 -16.82 17.16
N ALA A 386 5.06 -16.13 16.31
CA ALA A 386 5.27 -16.52 14.93
C ALA A 386 5.93 -17.90 14.78
N GLU A 387 6.94 -18.21 15.61
CA GLU A 387 7.59 -19.52 15.67
C GLU A 387 6.59 -20.59 16.09
N THR A 388 5.79 -20.33 17.13
CA THR A 388 4.75 -21.26 17.62
C THR A 388 3.71 -21.55 16.54
N ILE A 389 3.20 -20.54 15.83
CA ILE A 389 2.25 -20.73 14.71
C ILE A 389 2.88 -21.59 13.63
N THR A 390 4.14 -21.33 13.27
CA THR A 390 4.88 -22.10 12.27
C THR A 390 5.02 -23.57 12.68
N ASP A 391 5.33 -23.84 13.95
CA ASP A 391 5.49 -25.20 14.46
C ASP A 391 4.15 -25.95 14.47
N PHE A 392 3.06 -25.31 14.91
CA PHE A 392 1.73 -25.91 14.82
C PHE A 392 1.33 -26.25 13.38
N ARG A 393 1.69 -25.42 12.42
CA ARG A 393 1.47 -25.69 10.98
C ARG A 393 2.26 -26.88 10.49
N ARG A 394 3.52 -26.99 10.88
CA ARG A 394 4.36 -28.18 10.53
C ARG A 394 3.78 -29.45 11.12
N ILE A 395 3.36 -29.45 12.38
CA ILE A 395 2.73 -30.59 13.03
C ILE A 395 1.38 -30.93 12.36
N GLY A 396 0.55 -29.94 12.07
CA GLY A 396 -0.75 -30.10 11.42
C GLY A 396 -0.65 -30.71 10.02
N THR A 397 0.38 -30.39 9.24
CA THR A 397 0.64 -31.02 7.93
C THR A 397 1.01 -32.50 8.06
N PHE A 398 1.67 -32.92 9.14
CA PHE A 398 1.92 -34.33 9.44
C PHE A 398 0.65 -35.10 9.88
N VAL A 399 -0.29 -34.45 10.57
CA VAL A 399 -1.51 -35.08 11.09
C VAL A 399 -2.61 -35.18 10.03
N HIS A 400 -2.63 -34.30 9.02
CA HIS A 400 -3.59 -34.39 7.91
C HIS A 400 -3.38 -35.60 7.01
N HIS A 401 -2.21 -36.23 7.03
CA HIS A 401 -2.01 -37.52 6.37
C HIS A 401 -2.53 -38.73 7.15
N SER A 402 -2.95 -38.56 8.42
CA SER A 402 -3.63 -39.58 9.21
C SER A 402 -5.02 -39.12 9.59
N SER A 403 -5.99 -39.44 8.75
CA SER A 403 -7.40 -39.10 8.89
C SER A 403 -7.97 -39.51 10.24
N LYS A 404 -8.59 -38.58 10.94
CA LYS A 404 -9.60 -38.68 12.03
C LYS A 404 -9.33 -37.88 13.32
N ALA A 405 -8.36 -36.99 13.38
CA ALA A 405 -7.97 -36.33 14.64
C ALA A 405 -8.57 -34.93 14.89
N HIS A 406 -9.68 -34.55 14.26
CA HIS A 406 -10.25 -33.20 14.46
C HIS A 406 -10.90 -32.97 15.83
N SER A 407 -11.03 -34.01 16.68
CA SER A 407 -11.60 -33.87 18.02
C SER A 407 -10.58 -33.79 19.15
N SER A 408 -9.29 -34.03 18.88
CA SER A 408 -8.30 -34.23 19.94
C SER A 408 -7.51 -32.98 20.33
N TYR A 409 -7.53 -31.90 19.54
CA TYR A 409 -6.75 -30.70 19.83
C TYR A 409 -7.23 -29.87 21.02
N PHE A 410 -8.49 -29.98 21.36
CA PHE A 410 -9.06 -29.30 22.54
C PHE A 410 -8.87 -30.08 23.85
N MET A 411 -8.66 -31.41 23.80
CA MET A 411 -8.40 -32.19 25.00
C MET A 411 -6.98 -31.98 25.58
N ILE A 412 -6.01 -31.51 24.77
CA ILE A 412 -4.65 -31.24 25.27
C ILE A 412 -4.60 -29.99 26.16
N LEU A 413 -5.54 -29.05 25.99
CA LEU A 413 -5.60 -27.83 26.81
C LEU A 413 -6.28 -28.04 28.16
N SER A 414 -7.09 -29.11 28.33
CA SER A 414 -7.77 -29.41 29.60
C SER A 414 -6.96 -30.28 30.55
N ASP A 415 -5.98 -31.07 30.03
CA ASP A 415 -5.35 -32.12 30.84
C ASP A 415 -3.85 -31.88 31.15
N GLY A 416 -3.26 -30.71 30.80
CA GLY A 416 -1.82 -30.67 30.83
C GLY A 416 -1.09 -29.36 31.12
N ILE A 417 -1.61 -28.47 31.95
CA ILE A 417 -0.74 -27.52 32.65
C ILE A 417 -0.34 -28.11 33.98
N PRO A 418 0.89 -28.58 34.17
CA PRO A 418 1.34 -29.04 35.47
C PRO A 418 1.20 -27.89 36.48
N GLU A 419 0.49 -28.13 37.60
CA GLU A 419 0.34 -27.16 38.71
C GLU A 419 1.67 -26.61 39.21
N ASP A 420 2.78 -27.28 38.93
CA ASP A 420 4.13 -26.88 39.34
C ASP A 420 4.65 -25.62 38.68
N THR A 421 4.05 -25.17 37.56
CA THR A 421 4.52 -23.94 36.86
C THR A 421 3.91 -22.64 37.44
N ILE A 422 2.86 -22.75 38.24
CA ILE A 422 2.17 -21.58 38.82
C ILE A 422 2.88 -21.08 40.09
N ASN A 423 3.71 -21.91 40.74
CA ASN A 423 4.37 -21.57 42.01
C ASN A 423 5.82 -21.04 41.87
N ALA A 424 6.40 -20.94 40.70
CA ALA A 424 7.78 -20.53 40.52
C ALA A 424 8.01 -19.00 40.60
N GLY A 425 7.01 -18.19 40.93
CA GLY A 425 7.09 -16.73 40.94
C GLY A 425 6.83 -16.03 42.28
N ARG A 426 6.75 -16.72 43.41
CA ARG A 426 6.67 -16.03 44.69
C ARG A 426 8.09 -15.64 45.15
N PRO A 427 8.38 -14.34 45.32
CA PRO A 427 9.63 -13.94 45.97
C PRO A 427 9.63 -14.44 47.43
N PRO A 428 10.80 -14.79 47.98
CA PRO A 428 10.91 -15.18 49.37
C PRO A 428 10.49 -14.02 50.27
N GLU A 429 9.58 -14.30 51.22
CA GLU A 429 9.24 -13.39 52.32
C GLU A 429 10.50 -13.23 53.19
N ASP A 430 11.15 -12.06 53.10
CA ASP A 430 12.24 -11.70 54.00
C ASP A 430 11.71 -11.61 55.40
N GLY A 431 12.08 -12.63 56.18
CA GLY A 431 11.79 -12.70 57.61
C GLY A 431 12.47 -11.55 58.36
N GLN A 432 11.66 -10.88 59.15
CA GLN A 432 12.11 -9.95 60.20
C GLN A 432 13.02 -10.66 61.19
N ALA A 433 14.18 -10.07 61.42
CA ALA A 433 14.91 -10.08 62.67
C ALA A 433 15.67 -8.75 62.85
#